data_e03f1ac0a6dfca9f0a5fc9d35549c1e6
#
_entry.id   e03f1ac0a6dfca9f0a5fc9d35549c1e6
#
_cell.length_a   1.000
_cell.length_b   1.000
_cell.length_c   1.000
_cell.angle_alpha   90.00
_cell.angle_beta   90.00
_cell.angle_gamma   90.00
#
_symmetry.space_group_name_H-M   'P 1'
#
loop_
_entity.id
_entity.type
_entity.pdbx_description
1 polymer ?
#
loop_
_entity_poly.entity_id
_entity_poly.type
_entity_poly.pdbx_seq_one_letter_code
_entity_poly.pdbx_strand_id
1 'polypeptide(L)'
;MLLFGGIFSFQSDKMELYIENNDIIGNQPSQTSLRVINLINMTNSFNIIETPENEIKQQIRTIVIPENFELELSRGNSSIILIMDQSHESFPRTISLVNGIINEINLEQQNSKQPLKLIQKQISSNDLSFIEYFVPGVIGIAIMSTGIFGTIGTNTKYRKNGVIKKLATTPLSKFEWIAGLVLYHALIGIISATVISIIAILVLS
;
A
#
# COMPACT_ATOMS: atom_id res chain seq x y z
N MET A 1 -4.49 30.69 -0.08
CA MET A 1 -5.32 29.51 -0.34
C MET A 1 -5.07 28.83 -1.70
N LEU A 2 -4.24 29.41 -2.59
CA LEU A 2 -3.92 28.82 -3.92
C LEU A 2 -2.69 27.89 -3.94
N LEU A 3 -1.85 27.88 -2.90
CA LEU A 3 -0.64 27.04 -2.86
C LEU A 3 -0.88 25.59 -2.43
N PHE A 4 -1.98 25.30 -1.75
CA PHE A 4 -2.32 23.91 -1.35
C PHE A 4 -3.13 23.15 -2.39
N GLY A 5 -3.83 23.84 -3.31
CA GLY A 5 -4.60 23.22 -4.37
C GLY A 5 -3.75 22.48 -5.42
N GLY A 6 -2.49 22.92 -5.63
CA GLY A 6 -1.61 22.28 -6.61
C GLY A 6 -0.91 21.01 -6.09
N ILE A 7 -0.83 20.82 -4.77
CA ILE A 7 -0.18 19.63 -4.16
C ILE A 7 -1.18 18.45 -4.07
N PHE A 8 -2.46 18.76 -4.06
CA PHE A 8 -3.54 17.77 -4.01
C PHE A 8 -4.36 17.69 -5.30
N SER A 9 -3.85 18.18 -6.45
CA SER A 9 -4.38 17.72 -7.72
C SER A 9 -4.01 16.24 -7.82
N PHE A 10 -4.88 15.39 -7.29
CA PHE A 10 -4.93 13.98 -7.65
C PHE A 10 -5.17 13.92 -9.16
N GLN A 11 -4.12 14.06 -9.93
CA GLN A 11 -4.08 13.53 -11.26
C GLN A 11 -4.32 12.06 -11.04
N SER A 12 -5.50 11.57 -11.37
CA SER A 12 -5.79 10.16 -11.27
C SER A 12 -4.99 9.48 -12.37
N ASP A 13 -3.72 9.21 -12.07
CA ASP A 13 -2.90 8.39 -12.94
C ASP A 13 -3.66 7.06 -13.10
N LYS A 14 -3.92 6.71 -14.36
CA LYS A 14 -4.55 5.44 -14.66
C LYS A 14 -3.66 4.35 -14.10
N MET A 15 -4.27 3.42 -13.39
CA MET A 15 -3.55 2.28 -12.83
C MET A 15 -3.21 1.30 -13.95
N GLU A 16 -1.97 0.84 -14.03
CA GLU A 16 -1.60 -0.24 -14.94
C GLU A 16 -2.32 -1.51 -14.54
N LEU A 17 -2.98 -2.15 -15.49
CA LEU A 17 -3.68 -3.41 -15.32
C LEU A 17 -3.27 -4.35 -16.45
N TYR A 18 -2.69 -5.46 -16.08
CA TYR A 18 -2.30 -6.50 -17.00
C TYR A 18 -3.47 -7.45 -17.20
N ILE A 19 -3.76 -7.82 -18.46
CA ILE A 19 -4.83 -8.76 -18.78
C ILE A 19 -4.24 -9.93 -19.55
N GLU A 20 -4.42 -11.12 -19.00
CA GLU A 20 -4.16 -12.39 -19.63
C GLU A 20 -5.50 -13.00 -20.05
N ASN A 21 -5.74 -13.05 -21.33
CA ASN A 21 -6.96 -13.62 -21.87
C ASN A 21 -6.68 -15.00 -22.50
N ASN A 22 -7.07 -16.06 -21.79
CA ASN A 22 -6.90 -17.45 -22.23
C ASN A 22 -8.16 -18.01 -22.89
N ASP A 23 -9.25 -17.21 -23.00
CA ASP A 23 -10.49 -17.62 -23.64
C ASP A 23 -10.44 -17.41 -25.15
N ILE A 24 -9.77 -18.31 -25.85
CA ILE A 24 -9.52 -18.28 -27.30
C ILE A 24 -10.41 -19.30 -28.01
N ILE A 25 -11.20 -18.85 -28.98
CA ILE A 25 -12.02 -19.68 -29.85
C ILE A 25 -11.48 -19.57 -31.27
N GLY A 26 -10.90 -20.65 -31.80
CA GLY A 26 -10.44 -20.71 -33.19
C GLY A 26 -9.39 -19.66 -33.58
N ASN A 27 -8.45 -19.33 -32.70
CA ASN A 27 -7.36 -18.34 -32.90
C ASN A 27 -7.75 -16.87 -32.63
N GLN A 28 -8.95 -16.60 -32.12
CA GLN A 28 -9.36 -15.25 -31.72
C GLN A 28 -9.96 -15.27 -30.32
N PRO A 29 -9.81 -14.20 -29.54
CA PRO A 29 -10.47 -14.06 -28.24
C PRO A 29 -11.99 -14.18 -28.39
N SER A 30 -12.67 -14.81 -27.42
CA SER A 30 -14.12 -14.92 -27.42
C SER A 30 -14.79 -13.54 -27.37
N GLN A 31 -16.02 -13.43 -27.88
CA GLN A 31 -16.76 -12.16 -27.78
C GLN A 31 -17.04 -11.76 -26.32
N THR A 32 -17.24 -12.75 -25.47
CA THR A 32 -17.52 -12.53 -24.06
C THR A 32 -16.28 -12.02 -23.32
N SER A 33 -15.11 -12.56 -23.57
CA SER A 33 -13.87 -12.07 -22.98
C SER A 33 -13.52 -10.65 -23.45
N LEU A 34 -13.71 -10.35 -24.74
CA LEU A 34 -13.54 -9.00 -25.28
C LEU A 34 -14.50 -7.99 -24.65
N ARG A 35 -15.73 -8.42 -24.34
CA ARG A 35 -16.71 -7.55 -23.64
C ARG A 35 -16.23 -7.20 -22.24
N VAL A 36 -15.70 -8.16 -21.48
CA VAL A 36 -15.11 -7.91 -20.15
C VAL A 36 -13.99 -6.89 -20.25
N ILE A 37 -13.08 -7.06 -21.21
CA ILE A 37 -11.97 -6.13 -21.45
C ILE A 37 -12.48 -4.72 -21.79
N ASN A 38 -13.51 -4.62 -22.63
CA ASN A 38 -14.12 -3.35 -23.01
C ASN A 38 -14.79 -2.66 -21.80
N LEU A 39 -15.49 -3.39 -20.95
CA LEU A 39 -16.07 -2.83 -19.71
C LEU A 39 -14.99 -2.30 -18.78
N ILE A 40 -13.87 -3.02 -18.62
CA ILE A 40 -12.72 -2.54 -17.87
C ILE A 40 -12.18 -1.24 -18.46
N ASN A 41 -12.05 -1.17 -19.78
CA ASN A 41 -11.54 0.02 -20.47
C ASN A 41 -12.48 1.23 -20.33
N MET A 42 -13.81 0.99 -20.36
CA MET A 42 -14.83 2.04 -20.19
C MET A 42 -14.77 2.71 -18.80
N THR A 43 -14.26 2.06 -17.78
CA THR A 43 -14.07 2.69 -16.45
C THR A 43 -13.07 3.85 -16.49
N ASN A 44 -12.24 3.92 -17.53
CA ASN A 44 -11.17 4.92 -17.72
C ASN A 44 -10.19 5.03 -16.53
N SER A 45 -10.22 4.05 -15.64
CA SER A 45 -9.41 4.00 -14.41
C SER A 45 -8.13 3.19 -14.59
N PHE A 46 -8.07 2.38 -15.65
CA PHE A 46 -6.96 1.48 -15.94
C PHE A 46 -6.29 1.82 -17.27
N ASN A 47 -4.98 1.63 -17.32
CA ASN A 47 -4.20 1.51 -18.55
C ASN A 47 -3.98 0.01 -18.78
N ILE A 48 -4.69 -0.54 -19.78
CA ILE A 48 -4.67 -1.98 -20.04
C ILE A 48 -3.41 -2.33 -20.83
N ILE A 49 -2.68 -3.32 -20.35
CA ILE A 49 -1.49 -3.89 -21.00
C ILE A 49 -1.78 -5.37 -21.24
N GLU A 50 -1.89 -5.77 -22.50
CA GLU A 50 -2.01 -7.18 -22.84
C GLU A 50 -0.64 -7.86 -22.70
N THR A 51 -0.57 -8.93 -21.92
CA THR A 51 0.69 -9.59 -21.62
C THR A 51 0.68 -11.03 -22.11
N PRO A 52 1.75 -11.50 -22.75
CA PRO A 52 1.93 -12.92 -23.03
C PRO A 52 2.20 -13.71 -21.73
N GLU A 53 1.75 -14.95 -21.69
CA GLU A 53 1.68 -15.91 -20.57
C GLU A 53 2.96 -16.05 -19.69
N ASN A 54 4.12 -15.65 -20.20
CA ASN A 54 5.41 -15.91 -19.54
C ASN A 54 5.95 -14.78 -18.63
N GLU A 55 5.30 -13.62 -18.56
CA GLU A 55 5.80 -12.44 -17.84
C GLU A 55 5.02 -12.08 -16.55
N ILE A 56 4.05 -12.89 -16.15
CA ILE A 56 3.11 -12.59 -15.06
C ILE A 56 3.79 -12.44 -13.69
N LYS A 57 4.96 -13.02 -13.49
CA LYS A 57 5.58 -13.15 -12.14
C LYS A 57 6.05 -11.85 -11.51
N GLN A 58 6.06 -10.74 -12.22
CA GLN A 58 6.53 -9.44 -11.70
C GLN A 58 5.49 -8.32 -11.74
N GLN A 59 4.25 -8.62 -12.10
CA GLN A 59 3.25 -7.59 -12.36
C GLN A 59 2.36 -7.37 -11.13
N ILE A 60 2.17 -6.10 -10.80
CA ILE A 60 1.48 -5.67 -9.58
C ILE A 60 -0.01 -6.03 -9.60
N ARG A 61 -0.66 -6.02 -10.78
CA ARG A 61 -2.10 -6.29 -10.97
C ARG A 61 -2.34 -7.03 -12.26
N THR A 62 -2.85 -8.23 -12.18
CA THR A 62 -3.18 -9.05 -13.35
C THR A 62 -4.59 -9.61 -13.23
N ILE A 63 -5.38 -9.44 -14.28
CA ILE A 63 -6.66 -10.14 -14.43
C ILE A 63 -6.43 -11.29 -15.41
N VAL A 64 -6.76 -12.49 -14.98
CA VAL A 64 -6.73 -13.69 -15.83
C VAL A 64 -8.15 -14.10 -16.15
N ILE A 65 -8.46 -14.14 -17.45
CA ILE A 65 -9.69 -14.71 -17.98
C ILE A 65 -9.35 -16.15 -18.38
N PRO A 66 -9.94 -17.17 -17.70
CA PRO A 66 -9.57 -18.56 -17.93
C PRO A 66 -10.02 -19.08 -19.29
N GLU A 67 -9.46 -20.20 -19.71
CA GLU A 67 -9.91 -20.94 -20.88
C GLU A 67 -11.38 -21.33 -20.78
N ASN A 68 -12.08 -21.36 -21.93
CA ASN A 68 -13.50 -21.69 -22.02
C ASN A 68 -14.41 -20.77 -21.16
N PHE A 69 -14.01 -19.54 -20.89
CA PHE A 69 -14.75 -18.59 -20.07
C PHE A 69 -16.19 -18.38 -20.59
N GLU A 70 -16.38 -18.20 -21.90
CA GLU A 70 -17.69 -18.03 -22.52
C GLU A 70 -18.60 -19.25 -22.31
N LEU A 71 -18.04 -20.44 -22.43
CA LEU A 71 -18.79 -21.70 -22.23
C LEU A 71 -19.19 -21.86 -20.76
N GLU A 72 -18.24 -21.63 -19.84
CA GLU A 72 -18.48 -21.75 -18.41
C GLU A 72 -19.44 -20.66 -17.91
N LEU A 73 -19.41 -19.47 -18.51
CA LEU A 73 -20.32 -18.38 -18.20
C LEU A 73 -21.77 -18.76 -18.58
N SER A 74 -21.96 -19.39 -19.74
CA SER A 74 -23.28 -19.89 -20.17
C SER A 74 -23.83 -21.00 -19.25
N ARG A 75 -22.94 -21.76 -18.61
CA ARG A 75 -23.28 -22.81 -17.62
C ARG A 75 -23.49 -22.27 -16.20
N GLY A 76 -23.15 -21.00 -15.96
CA GLY A 76 -23.25 -20.37 -14.64
C GLY A 76 -22.12 -20.74 -13.68
N ASN A 77 -20.98 -21.20 -14.16
CA ASN A 77 -19.83 -21.62 -13.31
C ASN A 77 -18.54 -20.89 -13.68
N SER A 78 -18.64 -19.67 -14.17
CA SER A 78 -17.47 -18.92 -14.59
C SER A 78 -16.87 -18.07 -13.47
N SER A 79 -15.57 -17.82 -13.57
CA SER A 79 -14.83 -16.98 -12.65
C SER A 79 -13.75 -16.18 -13.37
N ILE A 80 -13.49 -14.97 -12.89
CA ILE A 80 -12.34 -14.16 -13.28
C ILE A 80 -11.36 -14.19 -12.13
N ILE A 81 -10.07 -14.32 -12.42
CA ILE A 81 -9.02 -14.38 -11.40
C ILE A 81 -8.32 -13.03 -11.36
N LEU A 82 -8.36 -12.36 -10.22
CA LEU A 82 -7.55 -11.19 -9.93
C LEU A 82 -6.32 -11.62 -9.14
N ILE A 83 -5.16 -11.43 -9.73
CA ILE A 83 -3.87 -11.71 -9.11
C ILE A 83 -3.26 -10.37 -8.71
N MET A 84 -3.13 -10.13 -7.41
CA MET A 84 -2.64 -8.86 -6.87
C MET A 84 -2.15 -9.02 -5.44
N ASP A 85 -1.18 -8.20 -5.03
CA ASP A 85 -0.80 -8.08 -3.63
C ASP A 85 -1.88 -7.32 -2.84
N GLN A 86 -2.40 -7.97 -1.81
CA GLN A 86 -3.43 -7.38 -0.94
C GLN A 86 -2.89 -6.24 -0.07
N SER A 87 -1.58 -6.20 0.15
CA SER A 87 -0.91 -5.15 0.92
C SER A 87 -0.69 -3.87 0.13
N HIS A 88 -0.87 -3.92 -1.20
CA HIS A 88 -0.67 -2.74 -2.05
C HIS A 88 -1.79 -1.70 -1.82
N GLU A 89 -1.41 -0.42 -1.69
CA GLU A 89 -2.34 0.68 -1.40
C GLU A 89 -3.53 0.80 -2.38
N SER A 90 -3.33 0.40 -3.63
CA SER A 90 -4.38 0.44 -4.66
C SER A 90 -5.32 -0.77 -4.63
N PHE A 91 -5.08 -1.78 -3.79
CA PHE A 91 -5.89 -2.99 -3.72
C PHE A 91 -7.38 -2.71 -3.47
N PRO A 92 -7.79 -1.89 -2.46
CA PRO A 92 -9.19 -1.63 -2.19
C PRO A 92 -9.90 -0.97 -3.38
N ARG A 93 -9.21 -0.08 -4.09
CA ARG A 93 -9.75 0.61 -5.27
C ARG A 93 -9.88 -0.35 -6.45
N THR A 94 -8.86 -1.16 -6.71
CA THR A 94 -8.86 -2.14 -7.82
C THR A 94 -9.98 -3.15 -7.63
N ILE A 95 -10.10 -3.74 -6.43
CA ILE A 95 -11.12 -4.75 -6.17
C ILE A 95 -12.54 -4.18 -6.25
N SER A 96 -12.74 -2.94 -5.80
CA SER A 96 -14.04 -2.27 -5.90
C SER A 96 -14.47 -2.06 -7.36
N LEU A 97 -13.55 -1.62 -8.22
CA LEU A 97 -13.81 -1.43 -9.65
C LEU A 97 -14.09 -2.77 -10.35
N VAL A 98 -13.28 -3.80 -10.10
CA VAL A 98 -13.48 -5.12 -10.71
C VAL A 98 -14.79 -5.76 -10.25
N ASN A 99 -15.15 -5.65 -8.97
CA ASN A 99 -16.44 -6.12 -8.48
C ASN A 99 -17.61 -5.37 -9.11
N GLY A 100 -17.47 -4.07 -9.35
CA GLY A 100 -18.46 -3.27 -10.08
C GLY A 100 -18.74 -3.83 -11.48
N ILE A 101 -17.67 -4.14 -12.22
CA ILE A 101 -17.77 -4.72 -13.57
C ILE A 101 -18.43 -6.11 -13.53
N ILE A 102 -18.01 -6.95 -12.58
CA ILE A 102 -18.61 -8.29 -12.41
C ILE A 102 -20.11 -8.19 -12.10
N ASN A 103 -20.49 -7.24 -11.23
CA ASN A 103 -21.90 -7.01 -10.92
C ASN A 103 -22.68 -6.53 -12.14
N GLU A 104 -22.12 -5.70 -12.99
CA GLU A 104 -22.76 -5.26 -14.24
C GLU A 104 -22.98 -6.44 -15.18
N ILE A 105 -21.98 -7.32 -15.37
CA ILE A 105 -22.13 -8.54 -16.17
C ILE A 105 -23.18 -9.46 -15.58
N ASN A 106 -23.23 -9.63 -14.26
CA ASN A 106 -24.22 -10.45 -13.57
C ASN A 106 -25.65 -9.90 -13.70
N LEU A 107 -25.84 -8.59 -13.69
CA LEU A 107 -27.14 -7.94 -13.88
C LEU A 107 -27.69 -8.16 -15.29
N GLU A 108 -26.81 -8.12 -16.30
CA GLU A 108 -27.22 -8.41 -17.68
C GLU A 108 -27.60 -9.87 -17.91
N GLN A 109 -27.04 -10.78 -17.11
CA GLN A 109 -27.29 -12.23 -17.20
C GLN A 109 -28.44 -12.68 -16.28
N GLN A 110 -29.53 -11.93 -16.19
CA GLN A 110 -30.68 -12.17 -15.29
C GLN A 110 -31.25 -13.61 -15.27
N ASN A 111 -30.84 -14.49 -16.21
CA ASN A 111 -31.27 -15.87 -16.32
C ASN A 111 -30.21 -16.91 -15.89
N SER A 112 -29.02 -16.52 -15.51
CA SER A 112 -27.98 -17.49 -15.07
C SER A 112 -28.22 -17.92 -13.62
N LYS A 113 -28.28 -19.21 -13.38
CA LYS A 113 -28.51 -19.79 -12.03
C LYS A 113 -27.36 -19.52 -11.05
N GLN A 114 -26.19 -19.11 -11.52
CA GLN A 114 -25.03 -18.77 -10.67
C GLN A 114 -24.32 -17.53 -11.22
N PRO A 115 -24.00 -16.57 -10.34
CA PRO A 115 -23.30 -15.35 -10.74
C PRO A 115 -21.82 -15.62 -11.06
N LEU A 116 -21.27 -14.82 -11.98
CA LEU A 116 -19.84 -14.74 -12.22
C LEU A 116 -19.11 -14.41 -10.92
N LYS A 117 -18.06 -15.16 -10.59
CA LYS A 117 -17.33 -15.02 -9.33
C LYS A 117 -15.95 -14.38 -9.57
N LEU A 118 -15.52 -13.53 -8.64
CA LEU A 118 -14.15 -13.07 -8.56
C LEU A 118 -13.34 -14.01 -7.65
N ILE A 119 -12.31 -14.63 -8.20
CA ILE A 119 -11.33 -15.38 -7.43
C ILE A 119 -10.11 -14.46 -7.23
N GLN A 120 -9.77 -14.20 -5.98
CA GLN A 120 -8.58 -13.44 -5.64
C GLN A 120 -7.43 -14.41 -5.39
N LYS A 121 -6.36 -14.27 -6.15
CA LYS A 121 -5.12 -15.00 -5.93
C LYS A 121 -4.05 -14.02 -5.47
N GLN A 122 -3.54 -14.24 -4.28
CA GLN A 122 -2.47 -13.42 -3.74
C GLN A 122 -1.16 -13.78 -4.43
N ILE A 123 -0.48 -12.78 -4.98
CA ILE A 123 0.95 -12.91 -5.24
C ILE A 123 1.62 -12.56 -3.92
N SER A 124 2.34 -13.50 -3.34
CA SER A 124 3.32 -13.18 -2.31
C SER A 124 4.50 -12.52 -3.04
N SER A 125 4.39 -11.22 -3.29
CA SER A 125 5.59 -10.46 -3.60
C SER A 125 6.42 -10.46 -2.33
N ASN A 126 7.72 -10.69 -2.47
CA ASN A 126 8.69 -10.49 -1.38
C ASN A 126 8.83 -8.99 -1.02
N ASP A 127 7.92 -8.17 -1.53
CA ASP A 127 7.86 -6.76 -1.20
C ASP A 127 7.33 -6.63 0.22
N LEU A 128 8.09 -5.95 1.05
CA LEU A 128 7.78 -5.66 2.44
C LEU A 128 6.34 -5.16 2.55
N SER A 129 5.55 -5.79 3.41
CA SER A 129 4.21 -5.35 3.73
C SER A 129 4.23 -3.85 4.08
N PHE A 130 3.18 -3.10 3.74
CA PHE A 130 3.04 -1.69 4.13
C PHE A 130 3.40 -1.47 5.61
N ILE A 131 3.02 -2.41 6.46
CA ILE A 131 3.32 -2.38 7.90
C ILE A 131 4.82 -2.50 8.17
N GLU A 132 5.53 -3.37 7.44
CA GLU A 132 6.98 -3.56 7.59
C GLU A 132 7.79 -2.33 7.18
N TYR A 133 7.28 -1.54 6.24
CA TYR A 133 7.85 -0.25 5.87
C TYR A 133 7.42 0.88 6.82
N PHE A 134 6.16 0.88 7.24
CA PHE A 134 5.57 1.94 8.06
C PHE A 134 6.14 1.97 9.49
N VAL A 135 6.32 0.79 10.11
CA VAL A 135 6.81 0.68 11.50
C VAL A 135 8.19 1.31 11.69
N PRO A 136 9.22 1.04 10.87
CA PRO A 136 10.51 1.71 10.98
C PRO A 136 10.41 3.24 10.79
N GLY A 137 9.53 3.69 9.90
CA GLY A 137 9.28 5.11 9.69
C GLY A 137 8.72 5.81 10.93
N VAL A 138 7.72 5.22 11.56
CA VAL A 138 7.12 5.75 12.81
C VAL A 138 8.15 5.76 13.95
N ILE A 139 8.97 4.71 14.07
CA ILE A 139 10.07 4.66 15.05
C ILE A 139 11.04 5.81 14.81
N GLY A 140 11.44 6.04 13.57
CA GLY A 140 12.33 7.15 13.20
C GLY A 140 11.77 8.52 13.59
N ILE A 141 10.49 8.78 13.30
CA ILE A 141 9.80 10.01 13.68
C ILE A 141 9.72 10.16 15.21
N ALA A 142 9.44 9.09 15.93
CA ALA A 142 9.37 9.11 17.39
C ALA A 142 10.72 9.44 18.03
N ILE A 143 11.81 8.84 17.54
CA ILE A 143 13.17 9.13 18.01
C ILE A 143 13.54 10.59 17.71
N MET A 144 13.29 11.06 16.48
CA MET A 144 13.58 12.43 16.06
C MET A 144 12.78 13.43 16.90
N SER A 145 11.50 13.19 17.14
CA SER A 145 10.63 14.04 17.95
C SER A 145 11.13 14.12 19.39
N THR A 146 11.48 12.97 20.01
CA THR A 146 12.02 12.93 21.37
C THR A 146 13.34 13.68 21.48
N GLY A 147 14.22 13.54 20.50
CA GLY A 147 15.51 14.27 20.44
C GLY A 147 15.31 15.78 20.37
N ILE A 148 14.46 16.26 19.47
CA ILE A 148 14.24 17.70 19.24
C ILE A 148 13.48 18.31 20.42
N PHE A 149 12.28 17.80 20.73
CA PHE A 149 11.43 18.40 21.77
C PHE A 149 11.99 18.20 23.18
N GLY A 150 12.60 17.05 23.43
CA GLY A 150 13.28 16.77 24.70
C GLY A 150 14.44 17.72 24.94
N THR A 151 15.29 17.95 23.93
CA THR A 151 16.43 18.86 24.02
C THR A 151 15.99 20.31 24.23
N ILE A 152 15.00 20.78 23.45
CA ILE A 152 14.46 22.14 23.57
C ILE A 152 13.84 22.35 24.95
N GLY A 153 12.98 21.42 25.40
CA GLY A 153 12.30 21.50 26.69
C GLY A 153 13.28 21.52 27.85
N THR A 154 14.27 20.64 27.84
CA THR A 154 15.30 20.53 28.87
C THR A 154 16.17 21.79 28.92
N ASN A 155 16.64 22.27 27.78
CA ASN A 155 17.43 23.49 27.70
C ASN A 155 16.66 24.73 28.21
N THR A 156 15.41 24.86 27.82
CA THR A 156 14.54 25.95 28.26
C THR A 156 14.34 25.92 29.79
N LYS A 157 14.07 24.75 30.36
CA LYS A 157 13.93 24.54 31.81
C LYS A 157 15.22 24.91 32.56
N TYR A 158 16.36 24.47 32.05
CA TYR A 158 17.64 24.75 32.69
C TYR A 158 18.02 26.25 32.62
N ARG A 159 17.68 26.94 31.53
CA ARG A 159 17.85 28.39 31.44
C ARG A 159 16.96 29.13 32.42
N LYS A 160 15.67 28.79 32.50
CA LYS A 160 14.71 29.43 33.44
C LYS A 160 15.09 29.23 34.89
N ASN A 161 15.56 28.04 35.24
CA ASN A 161 15.92 27.69 36.61
C ASN A 161 17.33 28.15 37.04
N GLY A 162 18.05 28.86 36.17
CA GLY A 162 19.40 29.35 36.44
C GLY A 162 20.47 28.26 36.55
N VAL A 163 20.16 27.03 36.16
CA VAL A 163 21.10 25.89 36.17
C VAL A 163 22.32 26.18 35.31
N ILE A 164 22.12 26.78 34.15
CA ILE A 164 23.21 27.12 33.22
C ILE A 164 24.16 28.15 33.86
N LYS A 165 23.64 29.10 34.65
CA LYS A 165 24.50 30.07 35.38
C LYS A 165 25.32 29.39 36.45
N LYS A 166 24.75 28.42 37.18
CA LYS A 166 25.46 27.63 38.21
C LYS A 166 26.49 26.68 37.56
N LEU A 167 26.21 26.13 36.40
CA LEU A 167 27.16 25.33 35.64
C LEU A 167 28.38 26.14 35.16
N ALA A 168 28.17 27.39 34.82
CA ALA A 168 29.29 28.30 34.41
C ALA A 168 30.28 28.56 35.55
N THR A 169 29.95 28.27 36.79
CA THR A 169 30.87 28.36 37.96
C THR A 169 31.59 27.03 38.25
N THR A 170 31.31 25.97 37.52
CA THR A 170 31.96 24.67 37.63
C THR A 170 33.04 24.51 36.53
N PRO A 171 34.07 23.67 36.73
CA PRO A 171 35.08 23.39 35.71
C PRO A 171 34.58 22.60 34.51
N LEU A 172 33.27 22.37 34.37
CA LEU A 172 32.65 21.62 33.29
C LEU A 172 32.74 22.38 31.98
N SER A 173 33.26 21.76 30.94
CA SER A 173 33.30 22.34 29.62
C SER A 173 31.91 22.37 28.95
N LYS A 174 31.65 23.33 28.09
CA LYS A 174 30.40 23.43 27.31
C LYS A 174 30.16 22.16 26.47
N PHE A 175 31.25 21.57 25.97
CA PHE A 175 31.21 20.37 25.15
C PHE A 175 30.75 19.14 25.97
N GLU A 176 31.30 18.94 27.16
CA GLU A 176 30.92 17.85 28.08
C GLU A 176 29.44 17.91 28.46
N TRP A 177 28.95 19.13 28.71
CA TRP A 177 27.53 19.36 28.98
C TRP A 177 26.63 18.96 27.81
N ILE A 178 26.97 19.43 26.59
CA ILE A 178 26.19 19.11 25.39
C ILE A 178 26.28 17.59 25.10
N ALA A 179 27.46 16.99 25.21
CA ALA A 179 27.67 15.58 25.00
C ALA A 179 26.83 14.72 25.97
N GLY A 180 26.80 15.10 27.26
CA GLY A 180 25.98 14.45 28.26
C GLY A 180 24.48 14.53 27.93
N LEU A 181 24.01 15.70 27.45
CA LEU A 181 22.60 15.89 27.05
C LEU A 181 22.24 15.01 25.84
N VAL A 182 23.11 14.97 24.83
CA VAL A 182 22.91 14.14 23.65
C VAL A 182 22.90 12.66 24.03
N LEU A 183 23.83 12.21 24.85
CA LEU A 183 23.92 10.82 25.30
C LEU A 183 22.66 10.40 26.07
N TYR A 184 22.15 11.28 26.96
CA TYR A 184 20.94 11.04 27.70
C TYR A 184 19.72 10.86 26.77
N HIS A 185 19.55 11.75 25.78
CA HIS A 185 18.44 11.62 24.83
C HIS A 185 18.59 10.42 23.90
N ALA A 186 19.82 10.06 23.52
CA ALA A 186 20.10 8.86 22.75
C ALA A 186 19.70 7.57 23.50
N LEU A 187 20.01 7.49 24.79
CA LEU A 187 19.58 6.35 25.64
C LEU A 187 18.07 6.22 25.74
N ILE A 188 17.37 7.35 25.96
CA ILE A 188 15.90 7.34 25.98
C ILE A 188 15.34 6.92 24.62
N GLY A 189 15.93 7.41 23.53
CA GLY A 189 15.53 7.03 22.16
C GLY A 189 15.66 5.53 21.92
N ILE A 190 16.77 4.93 22.34
CA ILE A 190 17.00 3.47 22.23
C ILE A 190 15.96 2.69 23.01
N ILE A 191 15.69 3.08 24.26
CA ILE A 191 14.67 2.44 25.10
C ILE A 191 13.30 2.53 24.45
N SER A 192 12.92 3.71 23.97
CA SER A 192 11.64 3.92 23.28
C SER A 192 11.51 3.08 22.02
N ALA A 193 12.56 3.02 21.19
CA ALA A 193 12.59 2.20 19.98
C ALA A 193 12.41 0.72 20.30
N THR A 194 13.09 0.23 21.36
CA THR A 194 12.99 -1.17 21.79
C THR A 194 11.56 -1.50 22.24
N VAL A 195 10.93 -0.63 23.02
CA VAL A 195 9.54 -0.83 23.50
C VAL A 195 8.57 -0.86 22.31
N ILE A 196 8.70 0.08 21.37
CA ILE A 196 7.84 0.12 20.18
C ILE A 196 8.03 -1.13 19.33
N SER A 197 9.27 -1.59 19.14
CA SER A 197 9.57 -2.79 18.37
C SER A 197 8.96 -4.05 19.02
N ILE A 198 9.05 -4.19 20.34
CA ILE A 198 8.44 -5.31 21.06
C ILE A 198 6.92 -5.30 20.91
N ILE A 199 6.28 -4.13 21.06
CA ILE A 199 4.83 -4.01 20.87
C ILE A 199 4.44 -4.35 19.44
N ALA A 200 5.19 -3.88 18.45
CA ALA A 200 4.94 -4.18 17.03
C ALA A 200 4.98 -5.69 16.77
N ILE A 201 5.97 -6.41 17.29
CA ILE A 201 6.08 -7.86 17.15
C ILE A 201 4.90 -8.57 17.82
N LEU A 202 4.51 -8.17 19.04
CA LEU A 202 3.40 -8.79 19.77
C LEU A 202 2.02 -8.57 19.13
N VAL A 203 1.82 -7.45 18.45
CA VAL A 203 0.54 -7.10 17.81
C VAL A 203 0.44 -7.71 16.40
N LEU A 204 1.58 -7.91 15.73
CA LEU A 204 1.64 -8.39 14.35
C LEU A 204 1.92 -9.91 14.24
N SER A 205 2.28 -10.58 15.34
CA SER A 205 2.42 -12.04 15.44
C SER A 205 1.10 -12.69 15.79
#